data_e276d2fc70240be0f69f5284429a3bd3
#
_entry.id   e276d2fc70240be0f69f5284429a3bd3
#
_cell.length_a   1.000
_cell.length_b   1.000
_cell.length_c   1.000
_cell.angle_alpha   90.00
_cell.angle_beta   90.00
_cell.angle_gamma   90.00
#
_symmetry.space_group_name_H-M   'P 1'
#
loop_
_entity.id
_entity.type
_entity.pdbx_description
1 polymer ?
#
loop_
_entity_poly.entity_id
_entity_poly.type
_entity_poly.pdbx_seq_one_letter_code
_entity_poly.pdbx_strand_id
1 'polypeptide(L)'
;MQIHAADHVLPITSDPIGHGAVAVDGSTVAAVGTLDELRLRYPDSPVVDHGAAAILPGFVNCHSHLEITSMRGALDDVEHDFRSWLLKLNGLRAELSDEDICAAAVAGAAEGAAAGVTCFGDIGRMGHAGLAALKQVGLRGIVFQETEFSPDNRTADDDFLKLATKYEQLKLKETDLVRVGLSPHSPYTVGSRLFELIAQYAILNRVPLTIHAAESADETELLAKGTGLFKGFYDKFELEWNSPHCTPIEYLERLGVLSTRPLLAHCVRVSVSDLSKIKANGAKIAHCPKSNAKFGHGYAPFEQMLDAGVIVGLGSDSVASNNVCDLLEESRFAALTARNRDGSERFITAQEILETATLGGAKALGLDTEIGSLEPGKQADLTVISLSNIAQGPISDVHTALVFASNSRDVAMTMVAGKEIYRSAAEA
;
A
#
# COMPACT_ATOMS: atom_id res chain seq x y z
N MET A 1 30.06 -5.23 -6.89
CA MET A 1 29.04 -6.26 -7.26
C MET A 1 29.04 -7.34 -6.21
N GLN A 2 27.85 -7.89 -5.86
CA GLN A 2 27.65 -8.99 -4.91
C GLN A 2 26.57 -9.93 -5.47
N ILE A 3 26.68 -11.23 -5.26
CA ILE A 3 25.70 -12.24 -5.69
C ILE A 3 24.98 -12.75 -4.45
N HIS A 4 23.64 -12.65 -4.43
CA HIS A 4 22.77 -13.24 -3.42
C HIS A 4 22.16 -14.51 -4.00
N ALA A 5 22.36 -15.67 -3.35
CA ALA A 5 21.87 -16.96 -3.79
C ALA A 5 20.93 -17.59 -2.76
N ALA A 6 19.97 -18.38 -3.22
CA ALA A 6 19.06 -19.15 -2.39
C ALA A 6 18.49 -20.35 -3.15
N ASP A 7 17.82 -21.26 -2.44
CA ASP A 7 17.13 -22.40 -3.08
C ASP A 7 16.11 -21.95 -4.14
N HIS A 8 15.48 -20.78 -3.95
CA HIS A 8 14.53 -20.23 -4.90
C HIS A 8 14.74 -18.74 -5.15
N VAL A 9 14.70 -18.31 -6.42
CA VAL A 9 14.57 -16.90 -6.81
C VAL A 9 13.28 -16.74 -7.59
N LEU A 10 12.44 -15.80 -7.18
CA LEU A 10 11.17 -15.47 -7.83
C LEU A 10 11.26 -14.10 -8.51
N PRO A 11 11.55 -14.03 -9.81
CA PRO A 11 11.65 -12.75 -10.53
C PRO A 11 10.31 -12.02 -10.67
N ILE A 12 9.19 -12.69 -10.51
CA ILE A 12 7.78 -12.28 -10.71
C ILE A 12 7.38 -12.24 -12.19
N THR A 13 8.24 -11.73 -13.06
CA THR A 13 7.98 -11.64 -14.52
C THR A 13 8.33 -12.92 -15.30
N SER A 14 8.89 -13.90 -14.62
CA SER A 14 9.23 -15.23 -15.14
C SER A 14 9.04 -16.31 -14.08
N ASP A 15 9.13 -17.58 -14.48
CA ASP A 15 9.04 -18.70 -13.56
C ASP A 15 10.13 -18.66 -12.47
N PRO A 16 9.87 -19.24 -11.28
CA PRO A 16 10.86 -19.36 -10.23
C PRO A 16 12.11 -20.14 -10.69
N ILE A 17 13.27 -19.67 -10.25
CA ILE A 17 14.57 -20.26 -10.56
C ILE A 17 15.04 -21.06 -9.34
N GLY A 18 15.13 -22.39 -9.50
CA GLY A 18 15.73 -23.28 -8.49
C GLY A 18 17.24 -23.06 -8.40
N HIS A 19 17.80 -23.10 -7.19
CA HIS A 19 19.21 -22.76 -6.92
C HIS A 19 19.60 -21.45 -7.62
N GLY A 20 18.72 -20.46 -7.48
CA GLY A 20 18.77 -19.19 -8.16
C GLY A 20 19.67 -18.19 -7.45
N ALA A 21 20.04 -17.15 -8.19
CA ALA A 21 20.81 -16.04 -7.65
C ALA A 21 20.46 -14.71 -8.34
N VAL A 22 20.74 -13.62 -7.60
CA VAL A 22 20.61 -12.23 -8.06
C VAL A 22 21.96 -11.55 -7.89
N ALA A 23 22.54 -11.05 -8.98
CA ALA A 23 23.73 -10.22 -8.94
C ALA A 23 23.32 -8.75 -8.76
N VAL A 24 23.81 -8.11 -7.72
CA VAL A 24 23.57 -6.71 -7.38
C VAL A 24 24.83 -5.89 -7.60
N ASP A 25 24.73 -4.82 -8.38
CA ASP A 25 25.81 -3.87 -8.61
C ASP A 25 25.41 -2.45 -8.20
N GLY A 26 26.04 -1.97 -7.13
CA GLY A 26 25.60 -0.71 -6.51
C GLY A 26 24.16 -0.77 -6.08
N SER A 27 23.30 0.06 -6.69
CA SER A 27 21.86 0.14 -6.37
C SER A 27 20.97 -0.72 -7.26
N THR A 28 21.54 -1.45 -8.25
CA THR A 28 20.73 -2.08 -9.31
C THR A 28 20.95 -3.60 -9.39
N VAL A 29 19.94 -4.29 -9.88
CA VAL A 29 20.05 -5.68 -10.31
C VAL A 29 20.86 -5.73 -11.60
N ALA A 30 21.99 -6.44 -11.59
CA ALA A 30 22.84 -6.62 -12.75
C ALA A 30 22.44 -7.85 -13.58
N ALA A 31 22.06 -8.93 -12.91
CA ALA A 31 21.61 -10.17 -13.54
C ALA A 31 20.79 -11.03 -12.57
N VAL A 32 19.93 -11.88 -13.13
CA VAL A 32 19.19 -12.92 -12.42
C VAL A 32 19.33 -14.22 -13.20
N GLY A 33 19.55 -15.34 -12.52
CA GLY A 33 19.75 -16.65 -13.14
C GLY A 33 20.07 -17.71 -12.09
N THR A 34 20.62 -18.84 -12.50
CA THR A 34 21.13 -19.84 -11.58
C THR A 34 22.46 -19.36 -10.96
N LEU A 35 22.76 -19.85 -9.77
CA LEU A 35 24.03 -19.50 -9.11
C LEU A 35 25.24 -19.85 -9.99
N ASP A 36 25.22 -20.99 -10.68
CA ASP A 36 26.30 -21.43 -11.53
C ASP A 36 26.53 -20.49 -12.73
N GLU A 37 25.43 -20.06 -13.39
CA GLU A 37 25.51 -19.05 -14.47
C GLU A 37 26.09 -17.73 -14.00
N LEU A 38 25.69 -17.24 -12.82
CA LEU A 38 26.19 -15.97 -12.31
C LEU A 38 27.64 -16.05 -11.83
N ARG A 39 28.08 -17.19 -11.27
CA ARG A 39 29.48 -17.43 -10.93
C ARG A 39 30.37 -17.46 -12.17
N LEU A 40 29.93 -18.07 -13.27
CA LEU A 40 30.65 -18.03 -14.53
C LEU A 40 30.77 -16.63 -15.12
N ARG A 41 29.70 -15.86 -15.02
CA ARG A 41 29.63 -14.50 -15.55
C ARG A 41 30.38 -13.48 -14.70
N TYR A 42 30.43 -13.67 -13.39
CA TYR A 42 31.02 -12.75 -12.40
C TYR A 42 31.92 -13.52 -11.41
N PRO A 43 33.05 -14.11 -11.86
CA PRO A 43 33.82 -15.05 -11.06
C PRO A 43 34.47 -14.44 -9.81
N ASP A 44 34.74 -13.12 -9.82
CA ASP A 44 35.36 -12.41 -8.71
C ASP A 44 34.36 -11.80 -7.72
N SER A 45 33.05 -11.96 -7.96
CA SER A 45 32.03 -11.39 -7.10
C SER A 45 31.80 -12.27 -5.86
N PRO A 46 31.80 -11.69 -4.65
CA PRO A 46 31.45 -12.44 -3.44
C PRO A 46 30.02 -12.95 -3.51
N VAL A 47 29.80 -14.15 -2.98
CA VAL A 47 28.50 -14.80 -2.90
C VAL A 47 28.04 -14.80 -1.46
N VAL A 48 26.80 -14.32 -1.24
CA VAL A 48 26.05 -14.51 0.01
C VAL A 48 25.00 -15.58 -0.27
N ASP A 49 25.16 -16.74 0.34
CA ASP A 49 24.23 -17.86 0.20
C ASP A 49 23.27 -17.85 1.38
N HIS A 50 21.98 -17.72 1.08
CA HIS A 50 20.89 -17.71 2.08
C HIS A 50 20.30 -19.12 2.32
N GLY A 51 20.82 -20.16 1.64
CA GLY A 51 20.41 -21.55 1.81
C GLY A 51 18.92 -21.79 1.51
N ALA A 52 18.23 -22.46 2.43
CA ALA A 52 16.80 -22.78 2.31
C ALA A 52 15.95 -21.52 2.44
N ALA A 53 15.94 -20.70 1.39
CA ALA A 53 15.26 -19.42 1.33
C ALA A 53 14.69 -19.12 -0.06
N ALA A 54 13.82 -18.11 -0.14
CA ALA A 54 13.35 -17.51 -1.38
C ALA A 54 13.79 -16.03 -1.45
N ILE A 55 14.39 -15.65 -2.58
CA ILE A 55 14.67 -14.25 -2.92
C ILE A 55 13.60 -13.77 -3.88
N LEU A 56 12.95 -12.66 -3.56
CA LEU A 56 11.92 -12.03 -4.40
C LEU A 56 12.05 -10.50 -4.34
N PRO A 57 11.40 -9.75 -5.25
CA PRO A 57 11.32 -8.29 -5.12
C PRO A 57 10.74 -7.95 -3.75
N GLY A 58 11.21 -6.86 -3.15
CA GLY A 58 10.64 -6.37 -1.92
C GLY A 58 9.14 -6.08 -2.06
N PHE A 59 8.39 -6.30 -1.01
CA PHE A 59 6.95 -6.01 -1.00
C PHE A 59 6.70 -4.51 -1.13
N VAL A 60 5.63 -4.17 -1.85
CA VAL A 60 5.18 -2.79 -2.05
C VAL A 60 3.85 -2.61 -1.31
N ASN A 61 3.90 -1.94 -0.16
CA ASN A 61 2.74 -1.58 0.63
C ASN A 61 2.09 -0.32 0.05
N CYS A 62 1.01 -0.46 -0.70
CA CYS A 62 0.41 0.65 -1.45
C CYS A 62 -0.38 1.63 -0.59
N HIS A 63 -0.73 1.26 0.65
CA HIS A 63 -1.58 2.06 1.52
C HIS A 63 -1.25 1.79 2.98
N SER A 64 -0.81 2.82 3.68
CA SER A 64 -0.47 2.80 5.09
C SER A 64 -0.68 4.17 5.74
N HIS A 65 -0.70 4.19 7.07
CA HIS A 65 -0.73 5.40 7.90
C HIS A 65 0.30 5.25 9.02
N LEU A 66 1.57 5.47 8.69
CA LEU A 66 2.68 5.25 9.62
C LEU A 66 2.61 6.15 10.86
N GLU A 67 2.09 7.37 10.72
CA GLU A 67 2.00 8.37 11.79
C GLU A 67 1.13 7.95 13.00
N ILE A 68 0.28 6.92 12.85
CA ILE A 68 -0.59 6.41 13.92
C ILE A 68 -0.21 5.00 14.38
N THR A 69 1.03 4.56 14.14
CA THR A 69 1.52 3.23 14.55
C THR A 69 1.43 3.03 16.07
N SER A 70 1.58 4.07 16.87
CA SER A 70 1.44 4.00 18.34
C SER A 70 0.03 3.64 18.82
N MET A 71 -0.98 3.73 17.95
CA MET A 71 -2.37 3.40 18.28
C MET A 71 -2.73 1.92 18.08
N ARG A 72 -1.76 1.05 17.83
CA ARG A 72 -1.96 -0.39 17.69
C ARG A 72 -2.73 -0.95 18.88
N GLY A 73 -3.88 -1.63 18.60
CA GLY A 73 -4.74 -2.24 19.61
C GLY A 73 -5.56 -1.24 20.45
N ALA A 74 -5.27 0.06 20.39
CA ALA A 74 -5.97 1.05 21.20
C ALA A 74 -7.43 1.29 20.77
N LEU A 75 -7.82 0.81 19.59
CA LEU A 75 -9.14 1.00 18.98
C LEU A 75 -9.93 -0.30 18.83
N ASP A 76 -9.36 -1.45 19.22
CA ASP A 76 -9.97 -2.77 19.01
C ASP A 76 -11.30 -2.95 19.77
N ASP A 77 -11.50 -2.26 20.89
CA ASP A 77 -12.74 -2.28 21.66
C ASP A 77 -13.93 -1.62 20.96
N VAL A 78 -13.68 -0.78 19.96
CA VAL A 78 -14.71 -0.03 19.20
C VAL A 78 -14.70 -0.33 17.70
N GLU A 79 -13.91 -1.29 17.22
CA GLU A 79 -13.79 -1.60 15.79
C GLU A 79 -15.10 -2.05 15.12
N HIS A 80 -16.05 -2.55 15.90
CA HIS A 80 -17.37 -2.98 15.44
C HIS A 80 -18.32 -1.81 15.11
N ASP A 81 -17.98 -0.58 15.51
CA ASP A 81 -18.72 0.66 15.23
C ASP A 81 -17.78 1.71 14.64
N PHE A 82 -17.80 1.84 13.32
CA PHE A 82 -16.91 2.73 12.57
C PHE A 82 -16.99 4.20 13.02
N ARG A 83 -18.17 4.64 13.49
CA ARG A 83 -18.34 5.98 14.05
C ARG A 83 -17.54 6.16 15.33
N SER A 84 -17.69 5.24 16.27
CA SER A 84 -17.00 5.26 17.56
C SER A 84 -15.49 5.14 17.34
N TRP A 85 -15.08 4.32 16.37
CA TRP A 85 -13.69 4.17 15.97
C TRP A 85 -13.09 5.49 15.46
N LEU A 86 -13.75 6.17 14.51
CA LEU A 86 -13.30 7.47 13.99
C LEU A 86 -13.22 8.56 15.08
N LEU A 87 -14.20 8.59 16.00
CA LEU A 87 -14.20 9.57 17.10
C LEU A 87 -13.07 9.30 18.08
N LYS A 88 -12.83 8.04 18.44
CA LYS A 88 -11.76 7.64 19.36
C LYS A 88 -10.39 7.86 18.72
N LEU A 89 -10.21 7.52 17.43
CA LEU A 89 -9.00 7.80 16.68
C LEU A 89 -8.64 9.28 16.72
N ASN A 90 -9.58 10.17 16.39
CA ASN A 90 -9.34 11.60 16.40
C ASN A 90 -9.04 12.14 17.81
N GLY A 91 -9.68 11.59 18.84
CA GLY A 91 -9.39 11.92 20.24
C GLY A 91 -7.96 11.57 20.63
N LEU A 92 -7.53 10.32 20.40
CA LEU A 92 -6.18 9.85 20.68
C LEU A 92 -5.12 10.63 19.87
N ARG A 93 -5.42 10.91 18.61
CA ARG A 93 -4.51 11.68 17.74
C ARG A 93 -4.27 13.10 18.27
N ALA A 94 -5.30 13.75 18.82
CA ALA A 94 -5.20 15.10 19.36
C ALA A 94 -4.32 15.18 20.63
N GLU A 95 -4.07 14.06 21.29
CA GLU A 95 -3.21 13.96 22.47
C GLU A 95 -1.73 13.74 22.13
N LEU A 96 -1.40 13.35 20.89
CA LEU A 96 -0.04 13.08 20.46
C LEU A 96 0.72 14.36 20.12
N SER A 97 1.94 14.47 20.62
CA SER A 97 2.89 15.49 20.18
C SER A 97 3.45 15.18 18.79
N ASP A 98 4.07 16.16 18.15
CA ASP A 98 4.79 15.96 16.88
C ASP A 98 5.92 14.92 17.02
N GLU A 99 6.60 14.90 18.16
CA GLU A 99 7.63 13.90 18.48
C GLU A 99 7.07 12.48 18.58
N ASP A 100 5.90 12.31 19.22
CA ASP A 100 5.22 11.00 19.33
C ASP A 100 4.81 10.49 17.94
N ILE A 101 4.28 11.36 17.10
CA ILE A 101 3.86 11.05 15.73
C ILE A 101 5.07 10.64 14.87
N CYS A 102 6.19 11.39 14.97
CA CYS A 102 7.43 11.05 14.28
C CYS A 102 8.00 9.71 14.75
N ALA A 103 8.03 9.47 16.07
CA ALA A 103 8.51 8.20 16.64
C ALA A 103 7.62 7.03 16.22
N ALA A 104 6.29 7.20 16.20
CA ALA A 104 5.33 6.21 15.72
C ALA A 104 5.58 5.88 14.24
N ALA A 105 5.79 6.88 13.38
CA ALA A 105 6.06 6.68 11.97
C ALA A 105 7.36 5.89 11.73
N VAL A 106 8.43 6.19 12.48
CA VAL A 106 9.71 5.46 12.40
C VAL A 106 9.52 4.00 12.84
N ALA A 107 8.77 3.75 13.92
CA ALA A 107 8.49 2.39 14.38
C ALA A 107 7.72 1.59 13.32
N GLY A 108 6.68 2.17 12.69
CA GLY A 108 5.91 1.53 11.63
C GLY A 108 6.74 1.25 10.37
N ALA A 109 7.59 2.19 9.98
CA ALA A 109 8.51 2.02 8.86
C ALA A 109 9.52 0.88 9.13
N ALA A 110 10.09 0.82 10.35
CA ALA A 110 11.00 -0.24 10.75
C ALA A 110 10.32 -1.62 10.81
N GLU A 111 9.07 -1.68 11.28
CA GLU A 111 8.26 -2.90 11.23
C GLU A 111 8.05 -3.39 9.81
N GLY A 112 7.70 -2.49 8.89
CA GLY A 112 7.55 -2.83 7.47
C GLY A 112 8.86 -3.34 6.86
N ALA A 113 10.00 -2.71 7.17
CA ALA A 113 11.31 -3.20 6.73
C ALA A 113 11.58 -4.61 7.26
N ALA A 114 11.26 -4.89 8.53
CA ALA A 114 11.37 -6.22 9.12
C ALA A 114 10.38 -7.23 8.52
N ALA A 115 9.30 -6.77 7.90
CA ALA A 115 8.31 -7.59 7.20
C ALA A 115 8.57 -7.72 5.69
N GLY A 116 9.74 -7.31 5.19
CA GLY A 116 10.11 -7.43 3.77
C GLY A 116 9.56 -6.33 2.87
N VAL A 117 8.95 -5.29 3.43
CA VAL A 117 8.47 -4.13 2.67
C VAL A 117 9.65 -3.24 2.30
N THR A 118 9.79 -2.91 1.03
CA THR A 118 10.83 -2.01 0.52
C THR A 118 10.29 -0.65 0.09
N CYS A 119 8.97 -0.58 -0.16
CA CYS A 119 8.32 0.63 -0.65
C CYS A 119 6.95 0.83 -0.01
N PHE A 120 6.65 2.07 0.38
CA PHE A 120 5.37 2.47 0.98
C PHE A 120 4.63 3.52 0.14
N GLY A 121 3.30 3.39 0.03
CA GLY A 121 2.36 4.47 -0.19
C GLY A 121 1.81 4.91 1.16
N ASP A 122 2.41 5.90 1.79
CA ASP A 122 2.07 6.34 3.14
C ASP A 122 1.22 7.60 3.13
N ILE A 123 0.12 7.61 3.88
CA ILE A 123 -0.80 8.74 3.99
C ILE A 123 -0.70 9.33 5.39
N GLY A 124 -0.54 10.64 5.47
CA GLY A 124 -0.49 11.31 6.76
C GLY A 124 -0.94 12.76 6.70
N ARG A 125 -1.66 13.20 7.73
CA ARG A 125 -1.93 14.62 7.98
C ARG A 125 -0.66 15.37 8.34
N MET A 126 0.29 14.65 8.97
CA MET A 126 1.64 15.09 9.28
C MET A 126 2.64 14.43 8.32
N GLY A 127 2.49 14.63 7.00
CA GLY A 127 3.30 13.96 5.98
C GLY A 127 4.82 14.06 6.19
N HIS A 128 5.29 15.07 6.95
CA HIS A 128 6.71 15.18 7.31
C HIS A 128 7.18 14.01 8.20
N ALA A 129 6.29 13.43 9.02
CA ALA A 129 6.63 12.29 9.88
C ALA A 129 6.89 11.03 9.04
N GLY A 130 5.97 10.69 8.10
CA GLY A 130 6.17 9.59 7.17
C GLY A 130 7.42 9.78 6.32
N LEU A 131 7.64 10.98 5.78
CA LEU A 131 8.82 11.29 4.97
C LEU A 131 10.13 11.14 5.77
N ALA A 132 10.17 11.63 7.01
CA ALA A 132 11.32 11.46 7.89
C ALA A 132 11.56 9.98 8.24
N ALA A 133 10.49 9.22 8.51
CA ALA A 133 10.57 7.81 8.85
C ALA A 133 11.13 6.97 7.71
N LEU A 134 10.59 7.11 6.48
CA LEU A 134 11.10 6.38 5.33
C LEU A 134 12.56 6.69 5.04
N LYS A 135 12.95 7.97 5.15
CA LYS A 135 14.36 8.38 4.98
C LYS A 135 15.27 7.80 6.06
N GLN A 136 14.84 7.80 7.31
CA GLN A 136 15.64 7.32 8.45
C GLN A 136 15.87 5.81 8.36
N VAL A 137 14.84 5.03 7.98
CA VAL A 137 14.93 3.58 7.86
C VAL A 137 15.62 3.16 6.54
N GLY A 138 15.63 4.04 5.53
CA GLY A 138 16.21 3.77 4.21
C GLY A 138 15.23 3.13 3.24
N LEU A 139 13.94 3.31 3.45
CA LEU A 139 12.87 2.78 2.62
C LEU A 139 12.58 3.68 1.41
N ARG A 140 12.02 3.09 0.37
CA ARG A 140 11.42 3.80 -0.75
C ARG A 140 9.97 4.13 -0.46
N GLY A 141 9.40 5.17 -1.09
CA GLY A 141 7.96 5.39 -1.01
C GLY A 141 7.47 6.68 -1.63
N ILE A 142 6.15 6.82 -1.59
CA ILE A 142 5.44 8.06 -1.86
C ILE A 142 4.67 8.43 -0.60
N VAL A 143 4.99 9.59 -0.03
CA VAL A 143 4.28 10.15 1.12
C VAL A 143 3.20 11.10 0.61
N PHE A 144 1.96 10.77 0.89
CA PHE A 144 0.81 11.55 0.48
C PHE A 144 0.37 12.48 1.62
N GLN A 145 0.51 13.79 1.42
CA GLN A 145 -0.01 14.79 2.36
C GLN A 145 -1.53 14.75 2.33
N GLU A 146 -2.14 14.41 3.44
CA GLU A 146 -3.58 14.30 3.58
C GLU A 146 -4.23 15.65 3.89
N THR A 147 -5.49 15.82 3.40
CA THR A 147 -6.37 16.92 3.81
C THR A 147 -6.80 16.78 5.26
N GLU A 148 -7.05 17.89 5.92
CA GLU A 148 -7.86 17.89 7.13
C GLU A 148 -9.35 17.55 6.80
N PHE A 149 -10.20 17.48 7.81
CA PHE A 149 -11.65 17.41 7.60
C PHE A 149 -12.14 18.73 6.99
N SER A 150 -12.43 18.73 5.70
CA SER A 150 -12.72 19.93 4.89
C SER A 150 -13.94 19.71 3.98
N PRO A 151 -15.12 19.41 4.54
CA PRO A 151 -16.34 19.14 3.76
C PRO A 151 -17.07 20.41 3.27
N ASP A 152 -16.71 21.59 3.80
CA ASP A 152 -17.38 22.84 3.49
C ASP A 152 -16.81 23.51 2.22
N ASN A 153 -17.63 23.57 1.18
CA ASN A 153 -17.22 24.20 -0.07
C ASN A 153 -16.93 25.71 0.07
N ARG A 154 -17.40 26.36 1.13
CA ARG A 154 -17.14 27.80 1.40
C ARG A 154 -15.71 28.06 1.82
N THR A 155 -15.03 27.07 2.42
CA THR A 155 -13.63 27.17 2.86
C THR A 155 -12.66 26.50 1.89
N ALA A 156 -13.13 25.90 0.80
CA ALA A 156 -12.36 25.06 -0.10
C ALA A 156 -11.10 25.72 -0.67
N ASP A 157 -11.16 27.00 -1.04
CA ASP A 157 -9.99 27.72 -1.58
C ASP A 157 -8.91 27.94 -0.50
N ASP A 158 -9.30 28.26 0.75
CA ASP A 158 -8.36 28.41 1.87
C ASP A 158 -7.76 27.05 2.29
N ASP A 159 -8.58 25.98 2.31
CA ASP A 159 -8.15 24.65 2.66
C ASP A 159 -7.22 24.07 1.60
N PHE A 160 -7.48 24.36 0.33
CA PHE A 160 -6.57 24.05 -0.76
C PHE A 160 -5.22 24.75 -0.60
N LEU A 161 -5.21 26.06 -0.27
CA LEU A 161 -3.97 26.81 -0.07
C LEU A 161 -3.12 26.22 1.07
N LYS A 162 -3.77 25.83 2.20
CA LYS A 162 -3.08 25.16 3.31
C LYS A 162 -2.47 23.83 2.89
N LEU A 163 -3.24 22.99 2.17
CA LEU A 163 -2.79 21.70 1.66
C LEU A 163 -1.62 21.86 0.69
N ALA A 164 -1.76 22.74 -0.29
CA ALA A 164 -0.72 23.02 -1.29
C ALA A 164 0.57 23.54 -0.63
N THR A 165 0.46 24.41 0.40
CA THR A 165 1.60 24.90 1.16
C THR A 165 2.34 23.76 1.87
N LYS A 166 1.62 22.87 2.56
CA LYS A 166 2.22 21.69 3.22
C LYS A 166 2.92 20.80 2.18
N TYR A 167 2.25 20.51 1.06
CA TYR A 167 2.79 19.69 -0.02
C TYR A 167 4.09 20.28 -0.60
N GLU A 168 4.10 21.56 -0.95
CA GLU A 168 5.31 22.21 -1.52
C GLU A 168 6.49 22.20 -0.53
N GLN A 169 6.23 22.33 0.78
CA GLN A 169 7.27 22.19 1.80
C GLN A 169 7.83 20.76 1.89
N LEU A 170 6.99 19.75 1.73
CA LEU A 170 7.43 18.35 1.68
C LEU A 170 8.21 18.04 0.41
N LYS A 171 7.77 18.57 -0.73
CA LYS A 171 8.39 18.38 -2.02
C LYS A 171 9.86 18.84 -2.04
N LEU A 172 10.18 19.91 -1.33
CA LEU A 172 11.56 20.39 -1.17
C LEU A 172 12.47 19.38 -0.43
N LYS A 173 11.89 18.37 0.23
CA LYS A 173 12.60 17.34 1.01
C LYS A 173 12.60 15.96 0.35
N GLU A 174 12.08 15.84 -0.88
CA GLU A 174 12.16 14.62 -1.68
C GLU A 174 13.59 14.12 -1.83
N THR A 175 13.72 12.82 -2.07
CA THR A 175 15.01 12.17 -2.37
C THR A 175 14.82 11.21 -3.53
N ASP A 176 15.88 10.55 -3.98
CA ASP A 176 15.79 9.50 -4.99
C ASP A 176 14.91 8.32 -4.56
N LEU A 177 14.77 8.09 -3.25
CA LEU A 177 13.96 7.01 -2.70
C LEU A 177 12.54 7.45 -2.31
N VAL A 178 12.36 8.69 -1.81
CA VAL A 178 11.08 9.14 -1.24
C VAL A 178 10.56 10.34 -1.99
N ARG A 179 9.40 10.16 -2.60
CA ARG A 179 8.62 11.18 -3.32
C ARG A 179 7.41 11.60 -2.50
N VAL A 180 6.73 12.66 -2.93
CA VAL A 180 5.52 13.14 -2.26
C VAL A 180 4.34 13.24 -3.21
N GLY A 181 3.13 13.11 -2.65
CA GLY A 181 1.86 13.24 -3.32
C GLY A 181 0.83 13.93 -2.46
N LEU A 182 -0.43 13.92 -2.88
CA LEU A 182 -1.57 14.46 -2.16
C LEU A 182 -2.61 13.39 -1.89
N SER A 183 -3.29 13.49 -0.75
CA SER A 183 -4.44 12.65 -0.40
C SER A 183 -5.64 13.52 -0.02
N PRO A 184 -6.56 13.83 -0.94
CA PRO A 184 -7.89 14.24 -0.54
C PRO A 184 -8.58 13.04 0.12
N HIS A 185 -8.65 13.03 1.46
CA HIS A 185 -8.93 11.86 2.29
C HIS A 185 -10.02 10.93 1.72
N SER A 186 -11.26 11.42 1.62
CA SER A 186 -12.39 10.59 1.15
C SER A 186 -13.59 11.44 0.72
N PRO A 187 -14.54 10.87 -0.06
CA PRO A 187 -15.76 11.56 -0.47
C PRO A 187 -16.67 12.04 0.67
N TYR A 188 -16.52 11.47 1.88
CA TYR A 188 -17.33 11.86 3.04
C TYR A 188 -16.64 12.87 3.97
N THR A 189 -15.40 13.27 3.69
CA THR A 189 -14.65 14.25 4.50
C THR A 189 -14.18 15.46 3.73
N VAL A 190 -14.26 15.44 2.41
CA VAL A 190 -13.74 16.48 1.51
C VAL A 190 -14.88 17.01 0.63
N GLY A 191 -15.04 18.34 0.59
CA GLY A 191 -16.04 19.00 -0.23
C GLY A 191 -15.76 18.88 -1.72
N SER A 192 -16.82 18.92 -2.55
CA SER A 192 -16.70 18.79 -4.01
C SER A 192 -15.78 19.83 -4.63
N ARG A 193 -15.88 21.08 -4.17
CA ARG A 193 -15.04 22.18 -4.67
C ARG A 193 -13.56 21.93 -4.37
N LEU A 194 -13.23 21.41 -3.18
CA LEU A 194 -11.85 21.10 -2.82
C LEU A 194 -11.30 19.93 -3.66
N PHE A 195 -12.11 18.90 -3.93
CA PHE A 195 -11.73 17.84 -4.87
C PHE A 195 -11.39 18.38 -6.26
N GLU A 196 -12.22 19.27 -6.80
CA GLU A 196 -11.98 19.89 -8.11
C GLU A 196 -10.67 20.68 -8.14
N LEU A 197 -10.38 21.49 -7.11
CA LEU A 197 -9.14 22.27 -6.99
C LEU A 197 -7.91 21.35 -6.94
N ILE A 198 -7.97 20.30 -6.11
CA ILE A 198 -6.88 19.33 -5.98
C ILE A 198 -6.66 18.58 -7.31
N ALA A 199 -7.74 18.14 -7.97
CA ALA A 199 -7.63 17.45 -9.25
C ALA A 199 -7.00 18.33 -10.34
N GLN A 200 -7.43 19.58 -10.45
CA GLN A 200 -6.84 20.55 -11.38
C GLN A 200 -5.35 20.77 -11.10
N TYR A 201 -5.00 20.98 -9.85
CA TYR A 201 -3.60 21.16 -9.45
C TYR A 201 -2.76 19.91 -9.74
N ALA A 202 -3.28 18.72 -9.42
CA ALA A 202 -2.59 17.47 -9.66
C ALA A 202 -2.34 17.19 -11.15
N ILE A 203 -3.32 17.49 -12.01
CA ILE A 203 -3.16 17.36 -13.47
C ILE A 203 -2.07 18.31 -13.98
N LEU A 204 -2.14 19.60 -13.60
CA LEU A 204 -1.20 20.62 -14.06
C LEU A 204 0.24 20.35 -13.61
N ASN A 205 0.42 19.86 -12.38
CA ASN A 205 1.73 19.66 -11.78
C ASN A 205 2.19 18.19 -11.75
N ARG A 206 1.38 17.25 -12.32
CA ARG A 206 1.65 15.80 -12.33
C ARG A 206 1.87 15.22 -10.93
N VAL A 207 1.06 15.67 -9.97
CA VAL A 207 1.14 15.20 -8.57
C VAL A 207 0.41 13.87 -8.44
N PRO A 208 1.03 12.81 -7.88
CA PRO A 208 0.33 11.58 -7.59
C PRO A 208 -0.73 11.78 -6.51
N LEU A 209 -1.91 11.18 -6.70
CA LEU A 209 -3.01 11.21 -5.74
C LEU A 209 -3.34 9.83 -5.21
N THR A 210 -3.72 9.77 -3.92
CA THR A 210 -4.40 8.63 -3.32
C THR A 210 -5.65 9.07 -2.55
N ILE A 211 -6.69 8.22 -2.49
CA ILE A 211 -8.00 8.57 -1.95
C ILE A 211 -8.65 7.32 -1.39
N HIS A 212 -9.21 7.38 -0.17
CA HIS A 212 -10.11 6.34 0.32
C HIS A 212 -11.44 6.43 -0.45
N ALA A 213 -11.86 5.36 -1.10
CA ALA A 213 -13.04 5.38 -1.95
C ALA A 213 -13.81 4.07 -1.91
N ALA A 214 -15.13 4.16 -1.83
CA ALA A 214 -16.05 3.03 -1.81
C ALA A 214 -15.69 1.99 -0.74
N GLU A 215 -15.25 2.46 0.42
CA GLU A 215 -14.78 1.64 1.52
C GLU A 215 -15.94 1.00 2.28
N SER A 216 -16.95 1.79 2.64
CA SER A 216 -18.03 1.36 3.54
C SER A 216 -19.44 1.51 2.92
N ALA A 217 -20.41 0.85 3.55
CA ALA A 217 -21.82 1.04 3.22
C ALA A 217 -22.29 2.45 3.56
N ASP A 218 -21.75 3.05 4.63
CA ASP A 218 -22.10 4.39 5.08
C ASP A 218 -21.68 5.46 4.07
N GLU A 219 -20.50 5.33 3.46
CA GLU A 219 -20.05 6.20 2.37
C GLU A 219 -21.01 6.10 1.17
N THR A 220 -21.34 4.87 0.78
CA THR A 220 -22.28 4.64 -0.33
C THR A 220 -23.64 5.23 -0.03
N GLU A 221 -24.15 5.11 1.20
CA GLU A 221 -25.44 5.65 1.60
C GLU A 221 -25.45 7.17 1.58
N LEU A 222 -24.40 7.82 2.07
CA LEU A 222 -24.26 9.27 2.01
C LEU A 222 -24.34 9.78 0.56
N LEU A 223 -23.59 9.17 -0.35
CA LEU A 223 -23.50 9.63 -1.74
C LEU A 223 -24.74 9.28 -2.55
N ALA A 224 -25.28 8.07 -2.40
CA ALA A 224 -26.43 7.62 -3.16
C ALA A 224 -27.77 8.21 -2.66
N LYS A 225 -27.93 8.41 -1.35
CA LYS A 225 -29.20 8.76 -0.73
C LYS A 225 -29.18 10.06 0.06
N GLY A 226 -28.00 10.54 0.48
CA GLY A 226 -27.88 11.69 1.38
C GLY A 226 -28.35 11.40 2.80
N THR A 227 -28.22 10.15 3.25
CA THR A 227 -28.65 9.68 4.58
C THR A 227 -27.52 8.93 5.29
N GLY A 228 -27.78 8.38 6.46
CA GLY A 228 -26.87 7.51 7.19
C GLY A 228 -25.88 8.23 8.10
N LEU A 229 -24.86 7.50 8.53
CA LEU A 229 -23.88 7.91 9.52
C LEU A 229 -23.23 9.26 9.21
N PHE A 230 -22.66 9.40 8.02
CA PHE A 230 -21.93 10.60 7.64
C PHE A 230 -22.83 11.82 7.45
N LYS A 231 -24.10 11.61 7.03
CA LYS A 231 -25.08 12.72 7.00
C LYS A 231 -25.31 13.29 8.41
N GLY A 232 -25.36 12.41 9.42
CA GLY A 232 -25.45 12.84 10.82
C GLY A 232 -24.26 13.70 11.29
N PHE A 233 -23.05 13.50 10.76
CA PHE A 233 -21.91 14.40 11.01
C PHE A 233 -22.12 15.76 10.33
N TYR A 234 -22.56 15.78 9.07
CA TYR A 234 -22.85 17.02 8.35
C TYR A 234 -23.91 17.85 9.10
N ASP A 235 -24.99 17.21 9.56
CA ASP A 235 -26.04 17.88 10.34
C ASP A 235 -25.52 18.44 11.67
N LYS A 236 -24.69 17.67 12.39
CA LYS A 236 -24.09 18.09 13.66
C LYS A 236 -23.21 19.33 13.53
N PHE A 237 -22.50 19.46 12.40
CA PHE A 237 -21.63 20.60 12.12
C PHE A 237 -22.32 21.71 11.29
N GLU A 238 -23.64 21.59 11.10
CA GLU A 238 -24.45 22.56 10.33
C GLU A 238 -23.92 22.77 8.90
N LEU A 239 -23.43 21.68 8.29
CA LEU A 239 -22.89 21.66 6.93
C LEU A 239 -23.95 21.24 5.93
N GLU A 240 -24.04 21.96 4.83
CA GLU A 240 -24.92 21.59 3.73
C GLU A 240 -24.39 20.35 2.99
N TRP A 241 -25.27 19.38 2.78
CA TRP A 241 -24.99 18.22 1.95
C TRP A 241 -26.13 17.94 0.98
N ASN A 242 -25.84 18.02 -0.30
CA ASN A 242 -26.72 17.63 -1.38
C ASN A 242 -26.19 16.34 -2.00
N SER A 243 -26.92 15.24 -1.84
CA SER A 243 -26.52 13.95 -2.39
C SER A 243 -26.35 14.04 -3.92
N PRO A 244 -25.23 13.56 -4.46
CA PRO A 244 -25.04 13.48 -5.90
C PRO A 244 -25.83 12.35 -6.57
N HIS A 245 -26.51 11.50 -5.77
CA HIS A 245 -27.28 10.33 -6.21
C HIS A 245 -26.48 9.39 -7.13
N CYS A 246 -25.27 9.04 -6.73
CA CYS A 246 -24.38 8.16 -7.51
C CYS A 246 -23.44 7.35 -6.60
N THR A 247 -22.65 6.46 -7.20
CA THR A 247 -21.59 5.73 -6.48
C THR A 247 -20.42 6.65 -6.11
N PRO A 248 -19.58 6.28 -5.12
CA PRO A 248 -18.35 7.02 -4.82
C PRO A 248 -17.44 7.19 -6.03
N ILE A 249 -17.30 6.16 -6.84
CA ILE A 249 -16.46 6.19 -8.05
C ILE A 249 -17.03 7.14 -9.11
N GLU A 250 -18.34 7.10 -9.33
CA GLU A 250 -19.00 8.01 -10.26
C GLU A 250 -18.92 9.46 -9.76
N TYR A 251 -19.01 9.69 -8.45
CA TYR A 251 -18.81 11.02 -7.87
C TYR A 251 -17.41 11.56 -8.15
N LEU A 252 -16.37 10.78 -7.89
CA LEU A 252 -14.98 11.16 -8.18
C LEU A 252 -14.76 11.39 -9.69
N GLU A 253 -15.42 10.61 -10.55
CA GLU A 253 -15.36 10.81 -12.00
C GLU A 253 -15.97 12.17 -12.41
N ARG A 254 -17.18 12.50 -11.89
CA ARG A 254 -17.87 13.77 -12.17
C ARG A 254 -17.06 14.99 -11.72
N LEU A 255 -16.29 14.88 -10.66
CA LEU A 255 -15.39 15.94 -10.15
C LEU A 255 -14.04 16.01 -10.89
N GLY A 256 -13.84 15.16 -11.90
CA GLY A 256 -12.58 15.14 -12.68
C GLY A 256 -11.42 14.46 -11.95
N VAL A 257 -11.64 13.92 -10.76
CA VAL A 257 -10.59 13.29 -9.93
C VAL A 257 -10.03 12.05 -10.58
N LEU A 258 -10.85 11.18 -11.21
CA LEU A 258 -10.36 9.98 -11.88
C LEU A 258 -9.40 10.30 -13.05
N SER A 259 -9.49 11.48 -13.64
CA SER A 259 -8.59 11.91 -14.72
C SER A 259 -7.15 12.13 -14.25
N THR A 260 -6.92 12.26 -12.93
CA THR A 260 -5.56 12.30 -12.33
C THR A 260 -4.91 10.92 -12.28
N ARG A 261 -5.63 9.83 -12.60
CA ARG A 261 -5.22 8.43 -12.47
C ARG A 261 -4.84 8.06 -11.03
N PRO A 262 -5.72 8.35 -10.05
CA PRO A 262 -5.39 8.20 -8.63
C PRO A 262 -5.24 6.74 -8.23
N LEU A 263 -4.61 6.53 -7.08
CA LEU A 263 -4.67 5.29 -6.33
C LEU A 263 -5.88 5.34 -5.40
N LEU A 264 -6.85 4.45 -5.58
CA LEU A 264 -8.06 4.36 -4.77
C LEU A 264 -7.87 3.27 -3.71
N ALA A 265 -7.89 3.65 -2.43
CA ALA A 265 -7.80 2.69 -1.34
C ALA A 265 -9.14 2.01 -1.09
N HIS A 266 -9.09 0.75 -0.69
CA HIS A 266 -10.18 -0.16 -0.32
C HIS A 266 -11.04 -0.64 -1.48
N CYS A 267 -11.86 0.18 -2.12
CA CYS A 267 -12.78 -0.18 -3.20
C CYS A 267 -13.63 -1.43 -2.88
N VAL A 268 -14.16 -1.53 -1.65
CA VAL A 268 -14.96 -2.67 -1.20
C VAL A 268 -16.33 -2.68 -1.87
N ARG A 269 -16.95 -1.50 -1.99
CA ARG A 269 -18.33 -1.29 -2.46
C ARG A 269 -18.38 -0.80 -3.90
N VAL A 270 -17.62 -1.45 -4.79
CA VAL A 270 -17.59 -1.12 -6.22
C VAL A 270 -18.41 -2.11 -7.04
N SER A 271 -19.11 -1.59 -8.05
CA SER A 271 -19.85 -2.36 -9.04
C SER A 271 -18.98 -2.66 -10.29
N VAL A 272 -19.44 -3.54 -11.16
CA VAL A 272 -18.81 -3.78 -12.47
C VAL A 272 -18.71 -2.48 -13.31
N SER A 273 -19.73 -1.61 -13.22
CA SER A 273 -19.70 -0.29 -13.87
C SER A 273 -18.60 0.60 -13.28
N ASP A 274 -18.42 0.59 -11.94
CA ASP A 274 -17.36 1.34 -11.28
C ASP A 274 -15.98 0.83 -11.69
N LEU A 275 -15.77 -0.49 -11.75
CA LEU A 275 -14.52 -1.08 -12.24
C LEU A 275 -14.20 -0.67 -13.68
N SER A 276 -15.23 -0.61 -14.53
CA SER A 276 -15.08 -0.11 -15.91
C SER A 276 -14.62 1.34 -15.96
N LYS A 277 -15.16 2.22 -15.08
CA LYS A 277 -14.75 3.63 -14.95
C LYS A 277 -13.33 3.76 -14.43
N ILE A 278 -12.98 3.00 -13.38
CA ILE A 278 -11.62 2.94 -12.81
C ILE A 278 -10.62 2.57 -13.91
N LYS A 279 -10.89 1.50 -14.66
CA LYS A 279 -10.03 1.02 -15.76
C LYS A 279 -9.91 2.05 -16.88
N ALA A 280 -11.04 2.61 -17.34
CA ALA A 280 -11.07 3.55 -18.46
C ALA A 280 -10.27 4.82 -18.16
N ASN A 281 -10.27 5.28 -16.92
CA ASN A 281 -9.52 6.45 -16.47
C ASN A 281 -8.06 6.13 -16.09
N GLY A 282 -7.64 4.85 -16.07
CA GLY A 282 -6.31 4.44 -15.63
C GLY A 282 -6.06 4.65 -14.14
N ALA A 283 -7.11 4.77 -13.33
CA ALA A 283 -7.02 4.74 -11.88
C ALA A 283 -6.63 3.33 -11.40
N LYS A 284 -6.08 3.22 -10.21
CA LYS A 284 -5.55 1.98 -9.64
C LYS A 284 -6.17 1.75 -8.27
N ILE A 285 -6.01 0.54 -7.73
CA ILE A 285 -6.61 0.16 -6.44
C ILE A 285 -5.50 -0.30 -5.48
N ALA A 286 -5.54 0.18 -4.23
CA ALA A 286 -4.85 -0.39 -3.09
C ALA A 286 -5.86 -1.24 -2.30
N HIS A 287 -5.77 -2.55 -2.42
CA HIS A 287 -6.64 -3.49 -1.71
C HIS A 287 -6.10 -3.77 -0.31
N CYS A 288 -6.93 -3.52 0.73
CA CYS A 288 -6.58 -3.67 2.14
C CYS A 288 -7.47 -4.74 2.80
N PRO A 289 -7.28 -6.02 2.47
CA PRO A 289 -8.25 -7.09 2.77
C PRO A 289 -8.49 -7.27 4.26
N LYS A 290 -7.46 -7.15 5.08
CA LYS A 290 -7.53 -7.40 6.51
C LYS A 290 -8.22 -6.26 7.26
N SER A 291 -7.87 -5.00 6.96
CA SER A 291 -8.57 -3.83 7.50
C SER A 291 -10.06 -3.85 7.14
N ASN A 292 -10.40 -4.12 5.87
CA ASN A 292 -11.78 -4.27 5.41
C ASN A 292 -12.54 -5.35 6.19
N ALA A 293 -11.89 -6.48 6.48
CA ALA A 293 -12.49 -7.58 7.23
C ALA A 293 -12.69 -7.21 8.71
N LYS A 294 -11.71 -6.57 9.35
CA LYS A 294 -11.80 -6.12 10.75
C LYS A 294 -12.95 -5.16 10.98
N PHE A 295 -13.16 -4.21 10.10
CA PHE A 295 -14.30 -3.28 10.18
C PHE A 295 -15.63 -3.89 9.73
N GLY A 296 -15.65 -5.10 9.20
CA GLY A 296 -16.88 -5.71 8.67
C GLY A 296 -17.44 -4.96 7.45
N HIS A 297 -16.59 -4.25 6.69
CA HIS A 297 -17.03 -3.51 5.50
C HIS A 297 -17.45 -4.44 4.35
N GLY A 298 -17.10 -5.72 4.43
CA GLY A 298 -17.42 -6.75 3.45
C GLY A 298 -16.21 -7.17 2.62
N TYR A 299 -16.49 -7.93 1.57
CA TYR A 299 -15.47 -8.48 0.67
C TYR A 299 -15.36 -7.63 -0.60
N ALA A 300 -14.20 -7.02 -0.82
CA ALA A 300 -13.92 -6.37 -2.09
C ALA A 300 -13.95 -7.39 -3.25
N PRO A 301 -14.46 -7.02 -4.44
CA PRO A 301 -14.53 -7.93 -5.59
C PRO A 301 -13.15 -8.09 -6.27
N PHE A 302 -12.17 -8.58 -5.52
CA PHE A 302 -10.77 -8.58 -5.91
C PHE A 302 -10.52 -9.34 -7.21
N GLU A 303 -11.16 -10.52 -7.37
CA GLU A 303 -11.10 -11.30 -8.61
C GLU A 303 -11.66 -10.53 -9.81
N GLN A 304 -12.77 -9.79 -9.61
CA GLN A 304 -13.36 -8.97 -10.69
C GLN A 304 -12.50 -7.76 -11.03
N MET A 305 -11.78 -7.20 -10.05
CA MET A 305 -10.79 -6.13 -10.30
C MET A 305 -9.69 -6.61 -11.24
N LEU A 306 -9.13 -7.81 -10.96
CA LEU A 306 -8.09 -8.40 -11.79
C LEU A 306 -8.62 -8.78 -13.18
N ASP A 307 -9.81 -9.38 -13.27
CA ASP A 307 -10.44 -9.77 -14.54
C ASP A 307 -10.80 -8.56 -15.41
N ALA A 308 -11.19 -7.45 -14.80
CA ALA A 308 -11.38 -6.17 -15.50
C ALA A 308 -10.07 -5.55 -15.97
N GLY A 309 -8.92 -6.11 -15.58
CA GLY A 309 -7.60 -5.59 -15.90
C GLY A 309 -7.29 -4.27 -15.18
N VAL A 310 -7.89 -4.04 -14.02
CA VAL A 310 -7.53 -2.91 -13.15
C VAL A 310 -6.18 -3.23 -12.50
N ILE A 311 -5.32 -2.23 -12.39
CA ILE A 311 -4.06 -2.38 -11.65
C ILE A 311 -4.40 -2.38 -10.15
N VAL A 312 -4.03 -3.46 -9.47
CA VAL A 312 -4.25 -3.62 -8.03
C VAL A 312 -2.91 -3.89 -7.33
N GLY A 313 -2.67 -3.19 -6.24
CA GLY A 313 -1.63 -3.50 -5.26
C GLY A 313 -2.26 -3.83 -3.91
N LEU A 314 -1.50 -4.44 -3.00
CA LEU A 314 -1.92 -4.65 -1.62
C LEU A 314 -1.51 -3.47 -0.74
N GLY A 315 -2.32 -3.19 0.29
CA GLY A 315 -2.03 -2.23 1.34
C GLY A 315 -2.34 -2.83 2.72
N SER A 316 -1.53 -2.53 3.73
CA SER A 316 -1.79 -2.95 5.10
C SER A 316 -2.78 -2.04 5.82
N ASP A 317 -3.02 -0.84 5.28
CA ASP A 317 -3.68 0.22 6.01
C ASP A 317 -2.91 0.58 7.32
N SER A 318 -3.55 1.20 8.30
CA SER A 318 -2.91 1.49 9.57
C SER A 318 -2.86 0.26 10.48
N VAL A 319 -1.84 0.18 11.33
CA VAL A 319 -1.83 -0.83 12.39
C VAL A 319 -2.87 -0.56 13.48
N ALA A 320 -3.51 0.59 13.46
CA ALA A 320 -4.68 0.90 14.29
C ALA A 320 -5.96 0.18 13.83
N SER A 321 -6.06 -0.15 12.52
CA SER A 321 -7.16 -0.92 11.92
C SER A 321 -6.78 -2.36 11.54
N ASN A 322 -5.49 -2.71 11.61
CA ASN A 322 -4.95 -3.97 11.11
C ASN A 322 -4.13 -4.75 12.16
N ASN A 323 -3.52 -4.07 13.13
CA ASN A 323 -2.63 -4.56 14.18
C ASN A 323 -1.21 -4.93 13.73
N VAL A 324 -0.93 -5.29 12.46
CA VAL A 324 0.43 -5.59 11.97
C VAL A 324 0.64 -5.08 10.55
N CYS A 325 1.88 -4.71 10.22
CA CYS A 325 2.33 -4.42 8.87
C CYS A 325 3.01 -5.67 8.29
N ASP A 326 2.24 -6.60 7.70
CA ASP A 326 2.73 -7.86 7.13
C ASP A 326 2.04 -8.16 5.80
N LEU A 327 2.75 -7.94 4.68
CA LEU A 327 2.19 -8.13 3.33
C LEU A 327 2.01 -9.60 2.95
N LEU A 328 2.69 -10.54 3.61
CA LEU A 328 2.41 -11.98 3.46
C LEU A 328 1.07 -12.34 4.12
N GLU A 329 0.80 -11.74 5.29
CA GLU A 329 -0.50 -11.91 5.93
C GLU A 329 -1.63 -11.26 5.11
N GLU A 330 -1.44 -10.04 4.59
CA GLU A 330 -2.37 -9.41 3.65
C GLU A 330 -2.60 -10.28 2.41
N SER A 331 -1.54 -10.84 1.85
CA SER A 331 -1.61 -11.76 0.70
C SER A 331 -2.50 -12.97 0.98
N ARG A 332 -2.32 -13.59 2.15
CA ARG A 332 -3.15 -14.71 2.60
C ARG A 332 -4.62 -14.32 2.76
N PHE A 333 -4.88 -13.18 3.41
CA PHE A 333 -6.23 -12.65 3.59
C PHE A 333 -6.88 -12.31 2.24
N ALA A 334 -6.18 -11.67 1.31
CA ALA A 334 -6.68 -11.38 -0.03
C ALA A 334 -7.12 -12.66 -0.75
N ALA A 335 -6.27 -13.70 -0.73
CA ALA A 335 -6.59 -14.99 -1.34
C ALA A 335 -7.82 -15.65 -0.72
N LEU A 336 -7.88 -15.70 0.62
CA LEU A 336 -8.94 -16.41 1.33
C LEU A 336 -10.28 -15.68 1.27
N THR A 337 -10.28 -14.35 1.38
CA THR A 337 -11.51 -13.56 1.29
C THR A 337 -12.09 -13.56 -0.12
N ALA A 338 -11.25 -13.49 -1.17
CA ALA A 338 -11.71 -13.61 -2.55
C ALA A 338 -12.36 -14.99 -2.83
N ARG A 339 -11.75 -16.08 -2.33
CA ARG A 339 -12.28 -17.44 -2.51
C ARG A 339 -13.59 -17.70 -1.77
N ASN A 340 -13.87 -16.95 -0.69
CA ASN A 340 -15.09 -17.09 0.11
C ASN A 340 -16.18 -16.08 -0.27
N ARG A 341 -15.93 -15.21 -1.23
CA ARG A 341 -16.93 -14.25 -1.69
C ARG A 341 -18.03 -14.96 -2.48
N ASP A 342 -19.28 -14.68 -2.14
CA ASP A 342 -20.43 -15.24 -2.85
C ASP A 342 -20.40 -14.88 -4.34
N GLY A 343 -20.59 -15.88 -5.21
CA GLY A 343 -20.59 -15.73 -6.66
C GLY A 343 -19.20 -15.62 -7.29
N SER A 344 -18.11 -15.84 -6.54
CA SER A 344 -16.77 -15.97 -7.13
C SER A 344 -16.61 -17.34 -7.76
N GLU A 345 -16.38 -17.37 -9.09
CA GLU A 345 -16.09 -18.60 -9.86
C GLU A 345 -14.59 -18.76 -10.08
N ARG A 346 -13.79 -17.71 -9.82
CA ARG A 346 -12.35 -17.68 -10.03
C ARG A 346 -11.59 -17.97 -8.74
N PHE A 347 -10.60 -18.85 -8.85
CA PHE A 347 -9.71 -19.21 -7.76
C PHE A 347 -8.37 -18.46 -7.90
N ILE A 348 -8.18 -17.38 -7.15
CA ILE A 348 -6.93 -16.62 -7.18
C ILE A 348 -5.78 -17.49 -6.70
N THR A 349 -4.70 -17.55 -7.49
CA THR A 349 -3.51 -18.34 -7.21
C THR A 349 -2.55 -17.62 -6.27
N ALA A 350 -1.65 -18.35 -5.61
CA ALA A 350 -0.60 -17.77 -4.79
C ALA A 350 0.37 -16.91 -5.63
N GLN A 351 0.63 -17.29 -6.87
CA GLN A 351 1.46 -16.53 -7.81
C GLN A 351 0.85 -15.15 -8.10
N GLU A 352 -0.45 -15.08 -8.45
CA GLU A 352 -1.16 -13.82 -8.71
C GLU A 352 -1.16 -12.88 -7.48
N ILE A 353 -1.28 -13.47 -6.30
CA ILE A 353 -1.21 -12.71 -5.04
C ILE A 353 0.18 -12.11 -4.83
N LEU A 354 1.25 -12.88 -5.01
CA LEU A 354 2.63 -12.38 -4.89
C LEU A 354 2.93 -11.31 -5.95
N GLU A 355 2.42 -11.48 -7.18
CA GLU A 355 2.51 -10.44 -8.19
C GLU A 355 1.80 -9.15 -7.71
N THR A 356 0.61 -9.26 -7.10
CA THR A 356 -0.13 -8.11 -6.57
C THR A 356 0.63 -7.42 -5.44
N ALA A 357 1.30 -8.17 -4.55
CA ALA A 357 2.08 -7.66 -3.43
C ALA A 357 3.42 -7.03 -3.84
N THR A 358 3.87 -7.24 -5.07
CA THR A 358 5.17 -6.78 -5.59
C THR A 358 4.99 -5.89 -6.82
N LEU A 359 4.95 -6.46 -8.03
CA LEU A 359 4.83 -5.73 -9.29
C LEU A 359 3.49 -4.98 -9.42
N GLY A 360 2.40 -5.57 -8.93
CA GLY A 360 1.09 -4.92 -8.88
C GLY A 360 1.13 -3.65 -8.05
N GLY A 361 1.73 -3.72 -6.85
CA GLY A 361 1.97 -2.57 -5.99
C GLY A 361 2.85 -1.51 -6.65
N ALA A 362 3.94 -1.92 -7.29
CA ALA A 362 4.82 -1.00 -8.03
C ALA A 362 4.06 -0.28 -9.16
N LYS A 363 3.25 -1.01 -9.94
CA LYS A 363 2.36 -0.42 -10.97
C LYS A 363 1.33 0.54 -10.37
N ALA A 364 0.78 0.19 -9.22
CA ALA A 364 -0.21 1.02 -8.52
C ALA A 364 0.38 2.36 -8.06
N LEU A 365 1.62 2.36 -7.60
CA LEU A 365 2.37 3.57 -7.25
C LEU A 365 3.07 4.25 -8.44
N GLY A 366 3.07 3.64 -9.65
CA GLY A 366 3.76 4.16 -10.84
C GLY A 366 5.27 4.04 -10.77
N LEU A 367 5.78 3.01 -10.09
CA LEU A 367 7.19 2.72 -9.87
C LEU A 367 7.66 1.42 -10.55
N ASP A 368 6.82 0.81 -11.38
CA ASP A 368 7.05 -0.51 -12.00
C ASP A 368 8.23 -0.57 -12.98
N THR A 369 8.70 0.58 -13.47
CA THR A 369 9.94 0.68 -14.24
C THR A 369 11.19 0.64 -13.36
N GLU A 370 11.03 0.88 -12.06
CA GLU A 370 12.13 0.96 -11.09
C GLU A 370 12.20 -0.29 -10.19
N ILE A 371 11.05 -0.79 -9.71
CA ILE A 371 10.96 -1.87 -8.71
C ILE A 371 9.82 -2.87 -9.03
N GLY A 372 9.59 -3.83 -8.12
CA GLY A 372 8.45 -4.76 -8.15
C GLY A 372 8.73 -6.07 -8.90
N SER A 373 9.86 -6.19 -9.59
CA SER A 373 10.35 -7.43 -10.19
C SER A 373 11.88 -7.44 -10.17
N LEU A 374 12.48 -8.65 -10.19
CA LEU A 374 13.93 -8.81 -10.29
C LEU A 374 14.31 -8.91 -11.77
N GLU A 375 14.68 -7.78 -12.35
CA GLU A 375 15.09 -7.66 -13.74
C GLU A 375 16.34 -6.81 -13.87
N PRO A 376 17.29 -7.15 -14.79
CA PRO A 376 18.48 -6.33 -15.02
C PRO A 376 18.14 -4.88 -15.30
N GLY A 377 18.79 -3.97 -14.59
CA GLY A 377 18.59 -2.52 -14.71
C GLY A 377 17.58 -1.93 -13.72
N LYS A 378 16.71 -2.72 -13.09
CA LYS A 378 15.84 -2.25 -12.00
C LYS A 378 16.65 -2.06 -10.70
N GLN A 379 16.08 -1.34 -9.76
CA GLN A 379 16.64 -1.15 -8.44
C GLN A 379 16.71 -2.48 -7.69
N ALA A 380 17.78 -2.68 -6.93
CA ALA A 380 17.94 -3.85 -6.08
C ALA A 380 17.13 -3.65 -4.76
N ASP A 381 15.82 -3.61 -4.93
CA ASP A 381 14.83 -3.64 -3.86
C ASP A 381 14.32 -5.09 -3.76
N LEU A 382 14.81 -5.85 -2.80
CA LEU A 382 14.51 -7.28 -2.65
C LEU A 382 14.35 -7.69 -1.20
N THR A 383 13.63 -8.78 -0.99
CA THR A 383 13.51 -9.45 0.30
C THR A 383 13.93 -10.91 0.20
N VAL A 384 14.50 -11.43 1.27
CA VAL A 384 14.85 -12.84 1.45
C VAL A 384 13.95 -13.40 2.54
N ILE A 385 13.24 -14.48 2.23
CA ILE A 385 12.33 -15.15 3.15
C ILE A 385 12.88 -16.55 3.41
N SER A 386 13.19 -16.86 4.66
CA SER A 386 13.61 -18.19 5.09
C SER A 386 12.49 -19.20 4.88
N LEU A 387 12.83 -20.36 4.34
CA LEU A 387 11.95 -21.50 4.14
C LEU A 387 12.34 -22.69 5.01
N SER A 388 13.14 -22.43 6.07
CA SER A 388 13.65 -23.45 6.98
C SER A 388 12.69 -23.80 8.13
N ASN A 389 11.58 -23.06 8.28
CA ASN A 389 10.60 -23.34 9.32
C ASN A 389 9.86 -24.66 9.03
N ILE A 390 9.75 -25.51 10.04
CA ILE A 390 9.07 -26.82 9.94
C ILE A 390 7.63 -26.71 9.42
N ALA A 391 6.95 -25.59 9.66
CA ALA A 391 5.58 -25.36 9.20
C ALA A 391 5.49 -25.06 7.68
N GLN A 392 6.61 -24.80 7.01
CA GLN A 392 6.67 -24.53 5.57
C GLN A 392 6.93 -25.78 4.72
N GLY A 393 7.46 -26.86 5.35
CA GLY A 393 7.81 -28.09 4.64
C GLY A 393 6.73 -29.17 4.68
N PRO A 394 6.67 -30.07 3.66
CA PRO A 394 7.48 -30.08 2.46
C PRO A 394 6.98 -29.04 1.42
N ILE A 395 7.93 -28.40 0.71
CA ILE A 395 7.62 -27.37 -0.29
C ILE A 395 7.39 -28.06 -1.65
N SER A 396 6.14 -28.11 -2.09
CA SER A 396 5.75 -28.60 -3.42
C SER A 396 5.63 -27.46 -4.44
N ASP A 397 5.27 -26.26 -3.96
CA ASP A 397 5.18 -25.03 -4.72
C ASP A 397 5.61 -23.84 -3.82
N VAL A 398 6.61 -23.12 -4.27
CA VAL A 398 7.20 -22.03 -3.49
C VAL A 398 6.25 -20.84 -3.30
N HIS A 399 5.39 -20.54 -4.28
CA HIS A 399 4.40 -19.46 -4.14
C HIS A 399 3.41 -19.80 -3.02
N THR A 400 2.94 -21.03 -3.00
CA THR A 400 2.02 -21.54 -1.95
C THR A 400 2.69 -21.50 -0.57
N ALA A 401 3.94 -21.92 -0.46
CA ALA A 401 4.70 -21.86 0.80
C ALA A 401 4.82 -20.42 1.31
N LEU A 402 5.14 -19.47 0.44
CA LEU A 402 5.26 -18.06 0.79
C LEU A 402 3.90 -17.47 1.23
N VAL A 403 2.84 -17.66 0.46
CA VAL A 403 1.53 -17.04 0.77
C VAL A 403 0.83 -17.70 1.95
N PHE A 404 0.86 -19.03 2.05
CA PHE A 404 0.01 -19.75 3.01
C PHE A 404 0.74 -20.29 4.23
N ALA A 405 2.08 -20.40 4.19
CA ALA A 405 2.86 -20.96 5.27
C ALA A 405 3.91 -20.03 5.88
N SER A 406 4.25 -18.90 5.19
CA SER A 406 5.21 -17.92 5.69
C SER A 406 4.55 -16.66 6.25
N ASN A 407 5.28 -15.87 7.02
CA ASN A 407 4.85 -14.57 7.57
C ASN A 407 6.08 -13.66 7.77
N SER A 408 5.87 -12.44 8.28
CA SER A 408 6.96 -11.47 8.50
C SER A 408 8.11 -11.97 9.37
N ARG A 409 7.91 -12.95 10.26
CA ARG A 409 8.96 -13.52 11.11
C ARG A 409 9.93 -14.41 10.34
N ASP A 410 9.54 -14.85 9.14
CA ASP A 410 10.39 -15.65 8.26
C ASP A 410 11.26 -14.76 7.34
N VAL A 411 11.12 -13.42 7.40
CA VAL A 411 11.95 -12.50 6.65
C VAL A 411 13.36 -12.48 7.22
N ALA A 412 14.32 -12.94 6.42
CA ALA A 412 15.73 -13.02 6.76
C ALA A 412 16.45 -11.71 6.48
N MET A 413 16.15 -11.06 5.35
CA MET A 413 16.80 -9.81 4.92
C MET A 413 15.85 -8.96 4.08
N THR A 414 15.98 -7.65 4.21
CA THR A 414 15.35 -6.66 3.32
C THR A 414 16.40 -5.68 2.81
N MET A 415 16.40 -5.45 1.50
CA MET A 415 17.34 -4.58 0.80
C MET A 415 16.59 -3.54 -0.03
N VAL A 416 17.06 -2.29 0.00
CA VAL A 416 16.54 -1.18 -0.81
C VAL A 416 17.70 -0.51 -1.54
N ALA A 417 17.58 -0.37 -2.85
CA ALA A 417 18.63 0.21 -3.71
C ALA A 417 20.03 -0.39 -3.41
N GLY A 418 20.08 -1.72 -3.25
CA GLY A 418 21.32 -2.46 -2.99
C GLY A 418 21.86 -2.31 -1.56
N LYS A 419 21.17 -1.63 -0.67
CA LYS A 419 21.55 -1.48 0.75
C LYS A 419 20.67 -2.34 1.62
N GLU A 420 21.28 -3.19 2.41
CA GLU A 420 20.59 -3.92 3.46
C GLU A 420 20.05 -2.95 4.52
N ILE A 421 18.74 -2.96 4.74
CA ILE A 421 18.05 -2.11 5.73
C ILE A 421 17.51 -2.93 6.91
N TYR A 422 17.41 -4.25 6.75
CA TYR A 422 17.02 -5.18 7.79
C TYR A 422 17.69 -6.54 7.60
N ARG A 423 18.12 -7.14 8.71
CA ARG A 423 18.55 -8.54 8.81
C ARG A 423 18.02 -9.15 10.11
N SER A 424 17.46 -10.35 10.01
CA SER A 424 17.00 -11.10 11.18
C SER A 424 18.17 -11.50 12.07
N ALA A 425 17.98 -11.36 13.39
CA ALA A 425 19.00 -11.78 14.38
C ALA A 425 19.29 -13.29 14.36
N ALA A 426 18.40 -14.10 13.77
CA ALA A 426 18.61 -15.55 13.63
C ALA A 426 19.64 -15.89 12.53
N GLU A 427 19.96 -14.93 11.64
CA GLU A 427 20.93 -15.07 10.53
C GLU A 427 22.11 -14.10 10.67
N ALA A 428 22.22 -13.39 11.76
CA ALA A 428 23.35 -12.54 12.11
C ALA A 428 24.35 -13.36 12.94
#